data_1a8c18197c5e5d4edc98e6b5d3337391
#
_entry.id   1a8c18197c5e5d4edc98e6b5d3337391
#
_cell.length_a   1.000
_cell.length_b   1.000
_cell.length_c   1.000
_cell.angle_alpha   90.00
_cell.angle_beta   90.00
_cell.angle_gamma   90.00
#
_symmetry.space_group_name_H-M   'P 1'
#
loop_
_entity.id
_entity.type
_entity.pdbx_description
1 polymer ?
#
loop_
_entity_poly.entity_id
_entity_poly.type
_entity_poly.pdbx_seq_one_letter_code
_entity_poly.pdbx_strand_id
1 'polypeptide(L)'
;MVLNGTSSAGKTTLATEIQAQLAADGECWFVIGIDDMFAKLPPAWITYGPHIGAHADEGIAFRLVDGVVERHIGPIGTRAMAAYRGWVASAARAGLNVIVDEVLLSEEDWIAWQTELRGLDVLWVRVECALDVLEARELARGDRPPGLARSQFDLVHRHPTYGVVADTGVVEPEAAEELVLAALAR
;
A
#
# COMPACT_ATOMS: atom_id res chain seq x y z
N MET A 1 -11.41 -3.08 -3.32
CA MET A 1 -10.86 -3.14 -1.94
C MET A 1 -9.51 -2.43 -1.90
N VAL A 2 -9.22 -1.70 -0.81
CA VAL A 2 -7.91 -1.05 -0.60
C VAL A 2 -7.39 -1.46 0.78
N LEU A 3 -6.23 -2.12 0.79
CA LEU A 3 -5.48 -2.47 2.00
C LEU A 3 -4.49 -1.35 2.30
N ASN A 4 -4.66 -0.65 3.42
CA ASN A 4 -3.74 0.41 3.83
C ASN A 4 -3.03 0.06 5.13
N GLY A 5 -1.72 0.24 5.16
CA GLY A 5 -0.87 -0.05 6.32
C GLY A 5 0.59 0.30 6.05
N THR A 6 1.42 0.24 7.07
CA THR A 6 2.86 0.51 6.97
C THR A 6 3.58 -0.48 6.05
N SER A 7 4.78 -0.15 5.63
CA SER A 7 5.75 -1.15 5.14
C SER A 7 5.86 -2.29 6.15
N SER A 8 6.02 -3.51 5.68
CA SER A 8 6.14 -4.74 6.49
C SER A 8 4.91 -5.13 7.33
N ALA A 9 3.76 -4.46 7.16
CA ALA A 9 2.51 -4.83 7.85
C ALA A 9 1.83 -6.11 7.30
N GLY A 10 2.38 -6.77 6.30
CA GLY A 10 1.80 -8.01 5.74
C GLY A 10 0.72 -7.79 4.68
N LYS A 11 0.50 -6.56 4.19
CA LYS A 11 -0.52 -6.24 3.17
C LYS A 11 -0.42 -7.09 1.91
N THR A 12 0.78 -7.22 1.34
CA THR A 12 1.01 -7.98 0.10
C THR A 12 0.69 -9.47 0.29
N THR A 13 1.05 -10.04 1.43
CA THR A 13 0.71 -11.41 1.80
C THR A 13 -0.81 -11.56 1.88
N LEU A 14 -1.45 -10.71 2.69
CA LEU A 14 -2.92 -10.71 2.85
C LEU A 14 -3.65 -10.52 1.50
N ALA A 15 -3.18 -9.59 0.65
CA ALA A 15 -3.75 -9.38 -0.67
C ALA A 15 -3.68 -10.64 -1.56
N THR A 16 -2.55 -11.36 -1.49
CA THR A 16 -2.34 -12.58 -2.29
C THR A 16 -3.19 -13.73 -1.78
N GLU A 17 -3.33 -13.89 -0.46
CA GLU A 17 -4.17 -14.91 0.17
C GLU A 17 -5.66 -14.68 -0.15
N ILE A 18 -6.16 -13.44 0.04
CA ILE A 18 -7.52 -13.06 -0.35
C ILE A 18 -7.76 -13.32 -1.84
N GLN A 19 -6.82 -12.94 -2.71
CA GLN A 19 -6.94 -13.20 -4.15
C GLN A 19 -7.04 -14.70 -4.45
N ALA A 20 -6.24 -15.53 -3.79
CA ALA A 20 -6.25 -16.97 -3.99
C ALA A 20 -7.57 -17.60 -3.56
N GLN A 21 -8.11 -17.18 -2.42
CA GLN A 21 -9.42 -17.67 -1.95
C GLN A 21 -10.55 -17.25 -2.88
N LEU A 22 -10.62 -15.98 -3.27
CA LEU A 22 -11.63 -15.48 -4.21
C LEU A 22 -11.53 -16.19 -5.58
N ALA A 23 -10.31 -16.51 -6.04
CA ALA A 23 -10.12 -17.28 -7.25
C ALA A 23 -10.61 -18.74 -7.11
N ALA A 24 -10.45 -19.35 -5.94
CA ALA A 24 -11.02 -20.68 -5.66
C ALA A 24 -12.56 -20.67 -5.70
N ASP A 25 -13.18 -19.55 -5.34
CA ASP A 25 -14.62 -19.32 -5.39
C ASP A 25 -15.10 -18.88 -6.80
N GLY A 26 -14.19 -18.81 -7.78
CA GLY A 26 -14.50 -18.47 -9.17
C GLY A 26 -14.53 -16.97 -9.47
N GLU A 27 -14.05 -16.13 -8.57
CA GLU A 27 -13.97 -14.69 -8.75
C GLU A 27 -12.59 -14.24 -9.25
N CYS A 28 -12.57 -13.33 -10.21
CA CYS A 28 -11.33 -12.76 -10.74
C CYS A 28 -11.04 -11.40 -10.11
N TRP A 29 -10.01 -11.35 -9.28
CA TRP A 29 -9.53 -10.12 -8.64
C TRP A 29 -8.09 -9.82 -9.05
N PHE A 30 -7.82 -8.57 -9.41
CA PHE A 30 -6.48 -8.09 -9.72
C PHE A 30 -5.83 -7.54 -8.45
N VAL A 31 -4.61 -7.95 -8.15
CA VAL A 31 -3.80 -7.32 -7.10
C VAL A 31 -2.85 -6.33 -7.74
N ILE A 32 -2.80 -5.11 -7.22
CA ILE A 32 -1.83 -4.09 -7.60
C ILE A 32 -1.40 -3.31 -6.37
N GLY A 33 -0.08 -3.17 -6.20
CA GLY A 33 0.50 -2.41 -5.10
C GLY A 33 1.16 -1.11 -5.56
N ILE A 34 1.38 -0.21 -4.61
CA ILE A 34 2.19 1.00 -4.85
C ILE A 34 3.61 0.63 -5.29
N ASP A 35 4.15 -0.49 -4.81
CA ASP A 35 5.45 -1.00 -5.20
C ASP A 35 5.51 -1.43 -6.68
N ASP A 36 4.38 -1.90 -7.26
CA ASP A 36 4.30 -2.20 -8.70
C ASP A 36 4.48 -0.94 -9.53
N MET A 37 3.90 0.17 -9.10
CA MET A 37 4.11 1.46 -9.75
C MET A 37 5.56 1.92 -9.61
N PHE A 38 6.16 1.79 -8.43
CA PHE A 38 7.57 2.12 -8.22
C PHE A 38 8.49 1.28 -9.13
N ALA A 39 8.20 -0.01 -9.29
CA ALA A 39 8.95 -0.92 -10.17
C ALA A 39 8.84 -0.56 -11.66
N LYS A 40 7.86 0.26 -12.07
CA LYS A 40 7.73 0.75 -13.47
C LYS A 40 8.49 2.04 -13.71
N LEU A 41 8.91 2.76 -12.67
CA LEU A 41 9.79 3.90 -12.85
C LEU A 41 11.18 3.43 -13.32
N PRO A 42 11.81 4.13 -14.29
CA PRO A 42 13.19 3.82 -14.61
C PRO A 42 14.08 4.03 -13.37
N PRO A 43 15.07 3.16 -13.13
CA PRO A 43 15.90 3.22 -11.91
C PRO A 43 16.51 4.61 -11.62
N ALA A 44 16.80 5.40 -12.66
CA ALA A 44 17.33 6.75 -12.49
C ALA A 44 16.34 7.72 -11.80
N TRP A 45 15.05 7.44 -11.78
CA TRP A 45 13.98 8.28 -11.19
C TRP A 45 13.50 7.82 -9.82
N ILE A 46 14.14 6.82 -9.22
CA ILE A 46 13.76 6.35 -7.89
C ILE A 46 15.00 6.19 -7.00
N THR A 47 14.91 6.64 -5.75
CA THR A 47 15.85 6.29 -4.67
C THR A 47 15.10 5.48 -3.64
N TYR A 48 15.51 4.22 -3.44
CA TYR A 48 14.87 3.30 -2.53
C TYR A 48 15.86 2.28 -1.97
N GLY A 49 15.96 2.19 -0.66
CA GLY A 49 16.97 1.36 0.00
C GLY A 49 18.38 1.75 -0.43
N PRO A 50 19.22 0.80 -0.87
CA PRO A 50 20.59 1.07 -1.30
C PRO A 50 20.68 1.72 -2.69
N HIS A 51 19.60 1.76 -3.45
CA HIS A 51 19.59 2.32 -4.79
C HIS A 51 19.41 3.84 -4.77
N ILE A 52 20.28 4.57 -5.45
CA ILE A 52 20.23 6.03 -5.57
C ILE A 52 20.05 6.41 -7.04
N GLY A 53 18.85 6.90 -7.38
CA GLY A 53 18.53 7.39 -8.71
C GLY A 53 19.02 8.80 -8.97
N ALA A 54 19.70 9.04 -10.10
CA ALA A 54 20.27 10.34 -10.45
C ALA A 54 19.22 11.47 -10.64
N HIS A 55 17.96 11.11 -10.92
CA HIS A 55 16.84 12.02 -11.15
C HIS A 55 15.70 11.80 -10.14
N ALA A 56 16.00 11.24 -8.98
CA ALA A 56 14.98 10.90 -7.98
C ALA A 56 14.29 12.15 -7.39
N ASP A 57 14.89 13.33 -7.47
CA ASP A 57 14.26 14.60 -7.09
C ASP A 57 13.08 14.97 -7.99
N GLU A 58 13.13 14.58 -9.25
CA GLU A 58 12.00 14.73 -10.15
C GLU A 58 11.02 13.54 -10.09
N GLY A 59 11.52 12.40 -9.65
CA GLY A 59 10.79 11.14 -9.48
C GLY A 59 10.31 10.92 -8.05
N ILE A 60 10.79 9.85 -7.42
CA ILE A 60 10.45 9.48 -6.03
C ILE A 60 11.73 9.16 -5.28
N ALA A 61 11.90 9.74 -4.09
CA ALA A 61 13.03 9.42 -3.22
C ALA A 61 12.58 9.10 -1.80
N PHE A 62 13.13 8.02 -1.27
CA PHE A 62 13.09 7.71 0.15
C PHE A 62 14.48 7.95 0.72
N ARG A 63 14.62 8.92 1.62
CA ARG A 63 15.91 9.37 2.15
C ARG A 63 15.92 9.32 3.65
N LEU A 64 17.02 8.88 4.22
CA LEU A 64 17.23 8.98 5.66
C LEU A 64 17.71 10.40 5.98
N VAL A 65 16.87 11.17 6.67
CA VAL A 65 17.16 12.54 7.14
C VAL A 65 17.02 12.54 8.65
N ASP A 66 18.09 12.87 9.37
CA ASP A 66 18.13 12.92 10.85
C ASP A 66 17.55 11.65 11.54
N GLY A 67 17.81 10.47 10.93
CA GLY A 67 17.34 9.18 11.46
C GLY A 67 15.87 8.83 11.11
N VAL A 68 15.19 9.66 10.32
CA VAL A 68 13.82 9.43 9.84
C VAL A 68 13.84 9.22 8.32
N VAL A 69 13.10 8.24 7.83
CA VAL A 69 12.94 8.04 6.39
C VAL A 69 11.85 9.00 5.88
N GLU A 70 12.28 9.97 5.07
CA GLU A 70 11.38 10.92 4.41
C GLU A 70 11.08 10.48 2.98
N ARG A 71 9.81 10.61 2.58
CA ARG A 71 9.35 10.42 1.20
C ARG A 71 9.29 11.76 0.49
N HIS A 72 10.06 11.91 -0.58
CA HIS A 72 9.95 13.01 -1.52
C HIS A 72 9.31 12.54 -2.83
N ILE A 73 8.33 13.29 -3.33
CA ILE A 73 7.65 13.03 -4.62
C ILE A 73 7.81 14.25 -5.51
N GLY A 74 8.64 14.12 -6.53
CA GLY A 74 8.84 15.16 -7.54
C GLY A 74 7.74 15.19 -8.61
N PRO A 75 7.86 16.09 -9.62
CA PRO A 75 6.82 16.27 -10.65
C PRO A 75 6.52 15.02 -11.48
N ILE A 76 7.51 14.19 -11.78
CA ILE A 76 7.33 12.90 -12.47
C ILE A 76 6.63 11.91 -11.53
N GLY A 77 7.10 11.82 -10.27
CA GLY A 77 6.49 10.97 -9.26
C GLY A 77 5.00 11.30 -9.05
N THR A 78 4.65 12.57 -8.95
CA THR A 78 3.26 13.03 -8.81
C THR A 78 2.39 12.54 -9.97
N ARG A 79 2.88 12.66 -11.21
CA ARG A 79 2.15 12.16 -12.39
C ARG A 79 2.03 10.63 -12.40
N ALA A 80 3.08 9.92 -11.99
CA ALA A 80 3.06 8.47 -11.90
C ALA A 80 2.05 7.98 -10.86
N MET A 81 2.00 8.62 -9.68
CA MET A 81 1.00 8.34 -8.64
C MET A 81 -0.43 8.61 -9.12
N ALA A 82 -0.66 9.71 -9.84
CA ALA A 82 -1.97 10.00 -10.42
C ALA A 82 -2.38 8.96 -11.47
N ALA A 83 -1.45 8.58 -12.36
CA ALA A 83 -1.69 7.55 -13.38
C ALA A 83 -2.00 6.18 -12.75
N TYR A 84 -1.31 5.81 -11.69
CA TYR A 84 -1.55 4.58 -10.92
C TYR A 84 -2.98 4.55 -10.36
N ARG A 85 -3.40 5.61 -9.64
CA ARG A 85 -4.78 5.71 -9.12
C ARG A 85 -5.81 5.69 -10.24
N GLY A 86 -5.56 6.42 -11.33
CA GLY A 86 -6.43 6.44 -12.51
C GLY A 86 -6.57 5.08 -13.18
N TRP A 87 -5.49 4.26 -13.21
CA TRP A 87 -5.57 2.88 -13.70
C TRP A 87 -6.49 2.04 -12.83
N VAL A 88 -6.33 2.08 -11.49
CA VAL A 88 -7.18 1.34 -10.55
C VAL A 88 -8.66 1.71 -10.74
N ALA A 89 -8.94 3.01 -10.78
CA ALA A 89 -10.31 3.49 -10.96
C ALA A 89 -10.91 3.08 -12.32
N SER A 90 -10.10 3.14 -13.39
CA SER A 90 -10.53 2.73 -14.73
C SER A 90 -10.81 1.23 -14.80
N ALA A 91 -9.97 0.41 -14.19
CA ALA A 91 -10.17 -1.04 -14.10
C ALA A 91 -11.48 -1.37 -13.37
N ALA A 92 -11.70 -0.75 -12.20
CA ALA A 92 -12.92 -0.94 -11.42
C ALA A 92 -14.19 -0.46 -12.18
N ARG A 93 -14.13 0.70 -12.88
CA ARG A 93 -15.24 1.18 -13.70
C ARG A 93 -15.52 0.31 -14.93
N ALA A 94 -14.52 -0.44 -15.40
CA ALA A 94 -14.68 -1.44 -16.45
C ALA A 94 -15.27 -2.77 -15.92
N GLY A 95 -15.58 -2.86 -14.62
CA GLY A 95 -16.16 -4.04 -14.00
C GLY A 95 -15.15 -5.06 -13.50
N LEU A 96 -13.87 -4.71 -13.41
CA LEU A 96 -12.85 -5.55 -12.80
C LEU A 96 -12.82 -5.37 -11.29
N ASN A 97 -12.69 -6.46 -10.55
CA ASN A 97 -12.44 -6.42 -9.13
C ASN A 97 -10.94 -6.16 -8.87
N VAL A 98 -10.61 -5.24 -7.95
CA VAL A 98 -9.23 -4.86 -7.67
C VAL A 98 -8.95 -4.85 -6.18
N ILE A 99 -7.85 -5.47 -5.78
CA ILE A 99 -7.23 -5.34 -4.46
C ILE A 99 -6.02 -4.41 -4.61
N VAL A 100 -6.01 -3.33 -3.86
CA VAL A 100 -4.93 -2.34 -3.88
C VAL A 100 -4.10 -2.47 -2.61
N ASP A 101 -2.78 -2.69 -2.73
CA ASP A 101 -1.82 -2.64 -1.62
C ASP A 101 -1.21 -1.24 -1.54
N GLU A 102 -1.58 -0.47 -0.52
CA GLU A 102 -1.28 0.96 -0.45
C GLU A 102 -0.67 1.40 0.88
N VAL A 103 0.01 2.56 0.87
CA VAL A 103 0.59 3.22 2.04
C VAL A 103 0.26 4.71 1.98
N LEU A 104 -0.84 5.11 2.62
CA LEU A 104 -1.30 6.49 2.66
C LEU A 104 -0.65 7.24 3.82
N LEU A 105 0.18 8.22 3.54
CA LEU A 105 0.97 8.93 4.55
C LEU A 105 0.48 10.34 4.83
N SER A 106 -0.41 10.89 4.01
CA SER A 106 -0.89 12.25 4.14
C SER A 106 -2.39 12.38 3.87
N GLU A 107 -2.96 13.52 4.24
CA GLU A 107 -4.35 13.87 3.92
C GLU A 107 -4.54 14.03 2.41
N GLU A 108 -3.54 14.55 1.71
CA GLU A 108 -3.56 14.71 0.26
C GLU A 108 -3.63 13.33 -0.44
N ASP A 109 -2.87 12.33 0.02
CA ASP A 109 -2.95 10.96 -0.49
C ASP A 109 -4.38 10.40 -0.32
N TRP A 110 -4.97 10.60 0.86
CA TRP A 110 -6.33 10.15 1.18
C TRP A 110 -7.38 10.83 0.28
N ILE A 111 -7.34 12.16 0.17
CA ILE A 111 -8.26 12.94 -0.67
C ILE A 111 -8.11 12.54 -2.15
N ALA A 112 -6.88 12.32 -2.62
CA ALA A 112 -6.63 11.90 -3.99
C ALA A 112 -7.28 10.55 -4.31
N TRP A 113 -7.17 9.56 -3.41
CA TRP A 113 -7.82 8.28 -3.57
C TRP A 113 -9.35 8.38 -3.50
N GLN A 114 -9.90 9.12 -2.52
CA GLN A 114 -11.34 9.33 -2.43
C GLN A 114 -11.92 10.01 -3.69
N THR A 115 -11.16 10.94 -4.25
CA THR A 115 -11.55 11.65 -5.47
C THR A 115 -11.57 10.70 -6.67
N GLU A 116 -10.53 9.91 -6.84
CA GLU A 116 -10.38 8.99 -7.97
C GLU A 116 -11.39 7.84 -7.92
N LEU A 117 -11.68 7.30 -6.72
CA LEU A 117 -12.61 6.19 -6.52
C LEU A 117 -14.06 6.63 -6.29
N ARG A 118 -14.37 7.91 -6.47
CA ARG A 118 -15.74 8.43 -6.26
C ARG A 118 -16.77 7.68 -7.11
N GLY A 119 -17.85 7.24 -6.46
CA GLY A 119 -18.94 6.50 -7.08
C GLY A 119 -18.67 5.02 -7.28
N LEU A 120 -17.54 4.50 -6.83
CA LEU A 120 -17.26 3.08 -6.74
C LEU A 120 -17.54 2.57 -5.33
N ASP A 121 -17.92 1.30 -5.23
CA ASP A 121 -18.01 0.60 -3.95
C ASP A 121 -16.62 0.16 -3.51
N VAL A 122 -16.16 0.66 -2.36
CA VAL A 122 -14.79 0.48 -1.90
C VAL A 122 -14.74 0.04 -0.44
N LEU A 123 -14.33 -1.20 -0.20
CA LEU A 123 -13.95 -1.63 1.14
C LEU A 123 -12.53 -1.14 1.47
N TRP A 124 -12.44 -0.28 2.48
CA TRP A 124 -11.16 0.18 3.05
C TRP A 124 -10.78 -0.71 4.22
N VAL A 125 -9.62 -1.33 4.13
CA VAL A 125 -9.07 -2.26 5.13
C VAL A 125 -7.88 -1.60 5.81
N ARG A 126 -7.95 -1.48 7.13
CA ARG A 126 -6.80 -1.15 7.96
C ARG A 126 -5.98 -2.40 8.20
N VAL A 127 -4.75 -2.44 7.70
CA VAL A 127 -3.80 -3.50 8.00
C VAL A 127 -2.79 -2.96 9.00
N GLU A 128 -2.88 -3.41 10.23
CA GLU A 128 -2.02 -2.94 11.31
C GLU A 128 -1.16 -4.05 11.90
N CYS A 129 -0.13 -3.65 12.61
CA CYS A 129 0.78 -4.53 13.32
C CYS A 129 1.57 -3.70 14.34
N ALA A 130 1.93 -4.28 15.46
CA ALA A 130 2.76 -3.61 16.46
C ALA A 130 4.12 -3.19 15.91
N LEU A 131 4.63 -2.03 16.35
CA LEU A 131 5.82 -1.41 15.77
C LEU A 131 7.06 -2.29 15.88
N ASP A 132 7.26 -2.97 16.99
CA ASP A 132 8.38 -3.88 17.21
C ASP A 132 8.36 -5.09 16.25
N VAL A 133 7.16 -5.60 15.94
CA VAL A 133 6.98 -6.67 14.95
C VAL A 133 7.26 -6.15 13.53
N LEU A 134 6.81 -4.93 13.20
CA LEU A 134 7.10 -4.28 11.92
C LEU A 134 8.60 -4.11 11.70
N GLU A 135 9.33 -3.62 12.70
CA GLU A 135 10.78 -3.42 12.64
C GLU A 135 11.53 -4.75 12.50
N ALA A 136 11.10 -5.77 13.22
CA ALA A 136 11.67 -7.12 13.09
C ALA A 136 11.46 -7.69 11.67
N ARG A 137 10.26 -7.54 11.11
CA ARG A 137 9.95 -7.95 9.73
C ARG A 137 10.72 -7.15 8.70
N GLU A 138 10.85 -5.82 8.87
CA GLU A 138 11.63 -4.95 7.99
C GLU A 138 13.10 -5.38 7.95
N LEU A 139 13.69 -5.64 9.13
CA LEU A 139 15.07 -6.11 9.24
C LEU A 139 15.26 -7.47 8.55
N ALA A 140 14.33 -8.40 8.74
CA ALA A 140 14.40 -9.75 8.16
C ALA A 140 14.30 -9.73 6.62
N ARG A 141 13.55 -8.79 6.04
CA ARG A 141 13.44 -8.63 4.58
C ARG A 141 14.71 -8.09 3.95
N GLY A 142 15.34 -7.08 4.54
CA GLY A 142 16.60 -6.50 4.09
C GLY A 142 16.55 -5.72 2.75
N ASP A 143 15.36 -5.61 2.12
CA ASP A 143 15.14 -4.93 0.84
C ASP A 143 14.55 -3.52 0.99
N ARG A 144 14.28 -3.09 2.23
CA ARG A 144 13.67 -1.81 2.58
C ARG A 144 14.68 -0.86 3.22
N PRO A 145 14.49 0.47 3.09
CA PRO A 145 15.27 1.42 3.87
C PRO A 145 15.03 1.16 5.38
N PRO A 146 16.08 0.96 6.18
CA PRO A 146 15.92 0.75 7.62
C PRO A 146 15.19 1.93 8.27
N GLY A 147 14.18 1.66 9.10
CA GLY A 147 13.36 2.68 9.77
C GLY A 147 12.18 3.19 8.92
N LEU A 148 11.93 2.62 7.74
CA LEU A 148 10.80 2.99 6.91
C LEU A 148 9.46 2.72 7.61
N ALA A 149 9.28 1.55 8.21
CA ALA A 149 8.08 1.20 8.95
C ALA A 149 7.82 2.17 10.12
N ARG A 150 8.85 2.51 10.88
CA ARG A 150 8.78 3.49 11.98
C ARG A 150 8.35 4.87 11.48
N SER A 151 8.92 5.36 10.38
CA SER A 151 8.58 6.67 9.81
C SER A 151 7.12 6.77 9.33
N GLN A 152 6.50 5.63 9.00
CA GLN A 152 5.12 5.54 8.51
C GLN A 152 4.10 5.29 9.63
N PHE A 153 4.52 4.74 10.77
CA PHE A 153 3.66 4.15 11.80
C PHE A 153 2.59 5.11 12.31
N ASP A 154 2.96 6.34 12.68
CA ASP A 154 2.04 7.35 13.21
C ASP A 154 1.24 8.08 12.12
N LEU A 155 1.60 7.89 10.85
CA LEU A 155 1.03 8.65 9.73
C LEU A 155 -0.04 7.85 8.98
N VAL A 156 0.23 6.58 8.71
CA VAL A 156 -0.50 5.75 7.75
C VAL A 156 -2.00 5.59 8.04
N HIS A 157 -2.38 5.67 9.30
CA HIS A 157 -3.78 5.52 9.73
C HIS A 157 -4.43 6.81 10.23
N ARG A 158 -3.76 7.95 10.07
CA ARG A 158 -4.23 9.23 10.64
C ARG A 158 -5.49 9.77 9.96
N HIS A 159 -5.59 9.64 8.64
CA HIS A 159 -6.64 10.26 7.84
C HIS A 159 -7.70 9.29 7.34
N PRO A 160 -7.38 8.05 6.90
CA PRO A 160 -8.38 7.15 6.35
C PRO A 160 -9.42 6.68 7.37
N THR A 161 -10.65 6.46 6.88
CA THR A 161 -11.68 5.69 7.59
C THR A 161 -11.77 4.29 7.02
N TYR A 162 -12.04 3.31 7.87
CA TYR A 162 -11.96 1.89 7.49
C TYR A 162 -13.27 1.15 7.77
N GLY A 163 -13.61 0.21 6.89
CA GLY A 163 -14.73 -0.73 7.08
C GLY A 163 -14.34 -1.94 7.93
N VAL A 164 -13.05 -2.30 7.94
CA VAL A 164 -12.54 -3.44 8.71
C VAL A 164 -11.08 -3.19 9.13
N VAL A 165 -10.67 -3.81 10.24
CA VAL A 165 -9.31 -3.77 10.77
C VAL A 165 -8.77 -5.19 10.82
N ALA A 166 -7.59 -5.42 10.23
CA ALA A 166 -6.84 -6.67 10.26
C ALA A 166 -5.50 -6.45 10.96
N ASP A 167 -5.35 -6.94 12.19
CA ASP A 167 -4.09 -6.89 12.94
C ASP A 167 -3.26 -8.14 12.64
N THR A 168 -2.34 -8.03 11.70
CA THR A 168 -1.45 -9.13 11.26
C THR A 168 -0.34 -9.45 12.25
N GLY A 169 -0.22 -8.70 13.32
CA GLY A 169 0.73 -8.96 14.41
C GLY A 169 0.17 -9.87 15.49
N VAL A 170 -1.15 -10.00 15.56
CA VAL A 170 -1.87 -10.72 16.62
C VAL A 170 -2.61 -11.93 16.08
N VAL A 171 -3.23 -11.82 14.90
CA VAL A 171 -3.99 -12.93 14.32
C VAL A 171 -3.15 -13.68 13.28
N GLU A 172 -3.42 -14.97 13.15
CA GLU A 172 -2.83 -15.79 12.07
C GLU A 172 -3.31 -15.27 10.70
N PRO A 173 -2.53 -15.45 9.62
CA PRO A 173 -2.86 -14.96 8.30
C PRO A 173 -4.27 -15.35 7.83
N GLU A 174 -4.66 -16.60 8.04
CA GLU A 174 -5.97 -17.13 7.65
C GLU A 174 -7.13 -16.41 8.38
N ALA A 175 -6.94 -16.06 9.66
CA ALA A 175 -7.95 -15.33 10.42
C ALA A 175 -8.09 -13.86 9.96
N ALA A 176 -6.98 -13.24 9.54
CA ALA A 176 -7.01 -11.90 8.94
C ALA A 176 -7.73 -11.90 7.59
N GLU A 177 -7.50 -12.92 6.76
CA GLU A 177 -8.17 -13.15 5.49
C GLU A 177 -9.68 -13.32 5.68
N GLU A 178 -10.11 -14.27 6.55
CA GLU A 178 -11.53 -14.53 6.84
C GLU A 178 -12.26 -13.27 7.30
N LEU A 179 -11.61 -12.45 8.15
CA LEU A 179 -12.18 -11.20 8.64
C LEU A 179 -12.46 -10.20 7.50
N VAL A 180 -11.53 -10.08 6.55
CA VAL A 180 -11.66 -9.17 5.41
C VAL A 180 -12.70 -9.69 4.42
N LEU A 181 -12.71 -10.99 4.12
CA LEU A 181 -13.71 -11.62 3.25
C LEU A 181 -15.13 -11.49 3.82
N ALA A 182 -15.30 -11.69 5.14
CA ALA A 182 -16.59 -11.47 5.80
C ALA A 182 -17.07 -10.01 5.75
N ALA A 183 -16.15 -9.04 5.69
CA ALA A 183 -16.50 -7.63 5.52
C ALA A 183 -16.84 -7.29 4.05
N LEU A 184 -16.21 -7.97 3.09
CA LEU A 184 -16.47 -7.80 1.66
C LEU A 184 -17.86 -8.31 1.25
N ALA A 185 -18.37 -9.36 1.91
CA ALA A 185 -19.65 -9.99 1.62
C ALA A 185 -20.87 -9.21 2.15
N ARG A 186 -20.68 -8.08 2.83
CA ARG A 186 -21.76 -7.24 3.43
C ARG A 186 -22.17 -6.11 2.51
#